data_8d5cd635403f8e5f05570c34a79b2893
#
_entry.id   8d5cd635403f8e5f05570c34a79b2893
#
_cell.length_a   1.000
_cell.length_b   1.000
_cell.length_c   1.000
_cell.angle_alpha   90.00
_cell.angle_beta   90.00
_cell.angle_gamma   90.00
#
_symmetry.space_group_name_H-M   'P 1'
#
loop_
_entity.id
_entity.type
_entity.pdbx_description
1 polymer ?
#
loop_
_entity_poly.entity_id
_entity_poly.type
_entity_poly.pdbx_seq_one_letter_code
_entity_poly.pdbx_strand_id
1 'polypeptide(L)'
;IIKPNGVGADFVTPDRFEIVGKDGNGLIAGIIFEDRYRENDKYYTKQEYHRFFDAKVNYGDGDYKSVKYYQISNRAYVSSNSGELGKEIELSQTKWNTLLPDVSITTKNEVGLNGMMFGVLRMPAANDIDVDSPLGMAIYSDAMEELKDLDIAYSRYSEEVKDSRALELIDRRLVREPGHKVNEEVELDLPKHFIPVSGEGDQEFYQAVERPLKVDERIKGINAQLSYIGYKCGYSNGYFAFDQKTGMVTATQVESDDRRTIQLIKDIRDALQVCLDQVFYAQSVFADLYNLAPVGNYTANYAFGDITYNFEEDKVHHYNLAVRGIYPWEEYYVKFLKYSREEAKALIEQAKSENQADGIEYDEE
;
A
#
# COMPACT_ATOMS: atom_id res chain seq x y z
N ILE A 1 -0.77 -6.28 9.45
CA ILE A 1 -1.83 -6.83 10.33
C ILE A 1 -2.73 -5.69 10.79
N ILE A 2 -4.03 -5.96 10.89
CA ILE A 2 -5.03 -5.03 11.40
C ILE A 2 -5.54 -5.57 12.74
N LYS A 3 -5.37 -4.80 13.80
CA LYS A 3 -5.80 -5.14 15.16
C LYS A 3 -6.92 -4.19 15.60
N PRO A 4 -8.07 -4.68 16.08
CA PRO A 4 -9.12 -3.83 16.64
C PRO A 4 -8.61 -3.03 17.86
N ASN A 5 -8.99 -1.75 17.90
CA ASN A 5 -8.73 -0.86 19.02
C ASN A 5 -10.04 -0.15 19.37
N GLY A 6 -10.87 -0.82 20.18
CA GLY A 6 -12.24 -0.37 20.44
C GLY A 6 -13.07 -0.28 19.14
N VAL A 7 -13.53 0.93 18.80
CA VAL A 7 -14.28 1.19 17.55
C VAL A 7 -13.36 1.32 16.34
N GLY A 8 -12.08 1.64 16.55
CA GLY A 8 -11.08 1.82 15.51
C GLY A 8 -10.28 0.56 15.22
N ALA A 9 -9.23 0.73 14.46
CA ALA A 9 -8.26 -0.32 14.15
C ALA A 9 -6.85 0.24 14.09
N ASP A 10 -5.89 -0.50 14.63
CA ASP A 10 -4.47 -0.22 14.53
C ASP A 10 -3.87 -1.02 13.37
N PHE A 11 -3.10 -0.34 12.53
CA PHE A 11 -2.35 -0.97 11.44
C PHE A 11 -0.94 -1.30 11.92
N VAL A 12 -0.61 -2.59 11.94
CA VAL A 12 0.69 -3.07 12.40
C VAL A 12 1.52 -3.50 11.21
N THR A 13 2.66 -2.86 11.01
CA THR A 13 3.63 -3.16 9.96
C THR A 13 4.49 -4.37 10.30
N PRO A 14 5.14 -5.04 9.32
CA PRO A 14 5.92 -6.26 9.55
C PRO A 14 7.08 -6.12 10.55
N ASP A 15 7.62 -4.91 10.71
CA ASP A 15 8.69 -4.58 11.66
C ASP A 15 8.20 -4.42 13.12
N ARG A 16 6.89 -4.52 13.35
CA ARG A 16 6.24 -4.29 14.63
C ARG A 16 5.54 -5.53 15.19
N PHE A 17 5.79 -6.69 14.65
CA PHE A 17 5.29 -7.94 15.19
C PHE A 17 6.26 -9.09 14.96
N GLU A 18 6.18 -10.10 15.83
CA GLU A 18 6.92 -11.37 15.74
C GLU A 18 5.94 -12.54 15.88
N ILE A 19 6.04 -13.51 14.98
CA ILE A 19 5.22 -14.74 15.04
C ILE A 19 5.94 -15.75 15.93
N VAL A 20 5.32 -16.08 17.06
CA VAL A 20 5.89 -16.97 18.07
C VAL A 20 5.38 -18.39 17.97
N GLY A 21 4.18 -18.56 17.42
CA GLY A 21 3.55 -19.88 17.33
C GLY A 21 2.70 -20.04 16.08
N LYS A 22 2.67 -21.27 15.56
CA LYS A 22 1.81 -21.72 14.46
C LYS A 22 1.00 -22.92 14.91
N ASP A 23 -0.21 -23.06 14.40
CA ASP A 23 -1.01 -24.28 14.59
C ASP A 23 -0.59 -25.39 13.62
N GLY A 24 -1.24 -26.57 13.76
CA GLY A 24 -0.98 -27.73 12.89
C GLY A 24 -1.26 -27.48 11.40
N ASN A 25 -1.97 -26.41 11.04
CA ASN A 25 -2.27 -26.02 9.66
C ASN A 25 -1.36 -24.88 9.17
N GLY A 26 -0.35 -24.49 9.96
CA GLY A 26 0.56 -23.39 9.64
C GLY A 26 -0.02 -21.99 9.83
N LEU A 27 -1.22 -21.86 10.44
CA LEU A 27 -1.81 -20.58 10.76
C LEU A 27 -1.19 -20.00 12.04
N ILE A 28 -1.20 -18.66 12.14
CA ILE A 28 -0.64 -17.98 13.31
C ILE A 28 -1.45 -18.33 14.57
N ALA A 29 -0.81 -18.96 15.54
CA ALA A 29 -1.38 -19.34 16.83
C ALA A 29 -0.82 -18.52 17.99
N GLY A 30 0.28 -17.80 17.77
CA GLY A 30 0.90 -16.91 18.74
C GLY A 30 1.65 -15.79 18.04
N ILE A 31 1.45 -14.56 18.49
CA ILE A 31 2.08 -13.35 17.93
C ILE A 31 2.37 -12.34 19.03
N ILE A 32 3.49 -11.67 18.93
CA ILE A 32 3.87 -10.54 19.77
C ILE A 32 3.81 -9.28 18.93
N PHE A 33 3.00 -8.30 19.34
CA PHE A 33 3.00 -6.95 18.77
C PHE A 33 3.88 -6.03 19.60
N GLU A 34 4.64 -5.15 18.94
CA GLU A 34 5.48 -4.17 19.59
C GLU A 34 4.96 -2.76 19.34
N ASP A 35 4.84 -1.99 20.43
CA ASP A 35 4.61 -0.54 20.40
C ASP A 35 5.79 0.16 21.08
N ARG A 36 6.32 1.21 20.46
CA ARG A 36 7.53 1.88 20.93
C ARG A 36 7.32 3.38 21.01
N TYR A 37 7.90 4.01 22.04
CA TYR A 37 8.02 5.45 22.12
C TYR A 37 9.35 5.85 22.78
N ARG A 38 9.75 7.11 22.58
CA ARG A 38 10.93 7.69 23.21
C ARG A 38 10.51 8.82 24.14
N GLU A 39 11.03 8.83 25.35
CA GLU A 39 10.84 9.89 26.32
C GLU A 39 12.08 10.02 27.21
N ASN A 40 12.51 11.27 27.50
CA ASN A 40 13.68 11.55 28.35
C ASN A 40 14.94 10.74 28.00
N ASP A 41 15.26 10.66 26.69
CA ASP A 41 16.39 9.89 26.14
C ASP A 41 16.37 8.38 26.44
N LYS A 42 15.22 7.86 26.82
CA LYS A 42 14.97 6.43 26.97
C LYS A 42 13.98 5.92 25.93
N TYR A 43 14.17 4.68 25.53
CA TYR A 43 13.30 3.97 24.61
C TYR A 43 12.44 3.01 25.41
N TYR A 44 11.12 3.15 25.26
CA TYR A 44 10.14 2.29 25.90
C TYR A 44 9.53 1.39 24.85
N THR A 45 9.47 0.09 25.12
CA THR A 45 8.86 -0.90 24.24
C THR A 45 7.81 -1.68 25.02
N LYS A 46 6.58 -1.73 24.49
CA LYS A 46 5.54 -2.64 24.97
C LYS A 46 5.51 -3.85 24.06
N GLN A 47 5.51 -5.03 24.62
CA GLN A 47 5.22 -6.28 23.96
C GLN A 47 3.83 -6.77 24.38
N GLU A 48 2.97 -6.99 23.39
CA GLU A 48 1.60 -7.47 23.56
C GLU A 48 1.50 -8.85 22.91
N TYR A 49 1.53 -9.89 23.73
CA TYR A 49 1.55 -11.29 23.30
C TYR A 49 0.15 -11.85 23.23
N HIS A 50 -0.29 -12.22 22.04
CA HIS A 50 -1.57 -12.85 21.75
C HIS A 50 -1.39 -14.35 21.52
N ARG A 51 -2.14 -15.17 22.25
CA ARG A 51 -2.10 -16.64 22.11
C ARG A 51 -3.37 -17.30 22.55
N PHE A 52 -3.58 -18.52 22.08
CA PHE A 52 -4.50 -19.46 22.71
C PHE A 52 -3.77 -20.29 23.75
N PHE A 53 -4.45 -20.64 24.83
CA PHE A 53 -3.99 -21.63 25.78
C PHE A 53 -5.16 -22.48 26.26
N ASP A 54 -4.86 -23.73 26.59
CA ASP A 54 -5.82 -24.69 27.11
C ASP A 54 -5.76 -24.72 28.63
N ALA A 55 -6.88 -24.42 29.28
CA ALA A 55 -7.02 -24.55 30.73
C ALA A 55 -7.96 -25.72 31.06
N LYS A 56 -7.61 -26.52 32.06
CA LYS A 56 -8.49 -27.54 32.59
C LYS A 56 -9.43 -26.92 33.60
N VAL A 57 -10.70 -26.83 33.26
CA VAL A 57 -11.74 -26.29 34.16
C VAL A 57 -12.49 -27.46 34.77
N ASN A 58 -12.66 -27.41 36.11
CA ASN A 58 -13.44 -28.39 36.84
C ASN A 58 -14.93 -27.99 36.86
N TYR A 59 -15.76 -28.80 36.24
CA TYR A 59 -17.20 -28.58 36.19
C TYR A 59 -18.01 -29.24 37.34
N GLY A 60 -17.32 -29.80 38.33
CA GLY A 60 -17.87 -30.54 39.43
C GLY A 60 -17.65 -32.04 39.34
N ASP A 61 -17.74 -32.77 40.46
CA ASP A 61 -17.56 -34.23 40.58
C ASP A 61 -16.26 -34.82 39.95
N GLY A 62 -15.22 -34.00 39.82
CA GLY A 62 -13.94 -34.45 39.24
C GLY A 62 -13.93 -34.50 37.71
N ASP A 63 -14.95 -33.99 37.03
CA ASP A 63 -15.00 -33.87 35.59
C ASP A 63 -14.25 -32.62 35.12
N TYR A 64 -13.07 -32.81 34.50
CA TYR A 64 -12.22 -31.75 33.98
C TYR A 64 -12.40 -31.67 32.46
N LYS A 65 -12.87 -30.53 31.96
CA LYS A 65 -12.87 -30.23 30.53
C LYS A 65 -11.75 -29.26 30.17
N SER A 66 -11.08 -29.52 29.07
CA SER A 66 -10.14 -28.57 28.48
C SER A 66 -10.92 -27.47 27.79
N VAL A 67 -10.78 -26.23 28.26
CA VAL A 67 -11.39 -25.05 27.65
C VAL A 67 -10.28 -24.20 27.04
N LYS A 68 -10.45 -23.81 25.79
CA LYS A 68 -9.51 -22.98 25.06
C LYS A 68 -9.81 -21.52 25.33
N TYR A 69 -8.86 -20.83 25.93
CA TYR A 69 -8.92 -19.40 26.22
C TYR A 69 -8.01 -18.61 25.28
N TYR A 70 -8.41 -17.39 24.98
CA TYR A 70 -7.54 -16.42 24.33
C TYR A 70 -6.92 -15.51 25.37
N GLN A 71 -5.61 -15.38 25.37
CA GLN A 71 -4.86 -14.55 26.33
C GLN A 71 -4.08 -13.46 25.59
N ILE A 72 -4.15 -12.26 26.16
CA ILE A 72 -3.30 -11.12 25.83
C ILE A 72 -2.43 -10.83 27.02
N SER A 73 -1.10 -10.91 26.87
CA SER A 73 -0.14 -10.58 27.91
C SER A 73 0.64 -9.32 27.52
N ASN A 74 0.59 -8.28 28.35
CA ASN A 74 1.28 -7.03 28.14
C ASN A 74 2.53 -6.95 29.03
N ARG A 75 3.68 -6.64 28.45
CA ARG A 75 4.95 -6.41 29.17
C ARG A 75 5.58 -5.13 28.62
N ALA A 76 6.19 -4.36 29.51
CA ALA A 76 6.85 -3.12 29.14
C ALA A 76 8.34 -3.21 29.48
N TYR A 77 9.15 -2.62 28.62
CA TYR A 77 10.60 -2.60 28.71
C TYR A 77 11.14 -1.20 28.52
N VAL A 78 12.29 -0.91 29.12
CA VAL A 78 13.01 0.36 28.95
C VAL A 78 14.47 0.12 28.61
N SER A 79 14.97 0.81 27.60
CA SER A 79 16.38 0.79 27.19
C SER A 79 16.93 2.19 27.03
N SER A 80 18.24 2.35 27.19
CA SER A 80 18.96 3.58 26.81
C SER A 80 19.34 3.60 25.33
N ASN A 81 19.34 2.44 24.67
CA ASN A 81 19.72 2.28 23.27
C ASN A 81 18.50 2.04 22.38
N SER A 82 18.52 2.64 21.17
CA SER A 82 17.52 2.36 20.15
C SER A 82 17.67 0.93 19.63
N GLY A 83 16.57 0.19 19.52
CA GLY A 83 16.56 -1.17 18.97
C GLY A 83 16.82 -2.28 19.99
N GLU A 84 17.18 -1.97 21.21
CA GLU A 84 17.32 -2.94 22.29
C GLU A 84 16.04 -2.97 23.15
N LEU A 85 15.61 -4.16 23.56
CA LEU A 85 14.44 -4.32 24.43
C LEU A 85 14.70 -3.74 25.82
N GLY A 86 15.88 -3.99 26.39
CA GLY A 86 16.32 -3.47 27.67
C GLY A 86 15.71 -4.22 28.87
N LYS A 87 15.47 -3.49 29.97
CA LYS A 87 14.98 -4.04 31.23
C LYS A 87 13.46 -3.99 31.31
N GLU A 88 12.84 -5.07 31.78
CA GLU A 88 11.41 -5.10 32.08
C GLU A 88 11.06 -4.14 33.21
N ILE A 89 9.97 -3.41 33.04
CA ILE A 89 9.40 -2.46 34.00
C ILE A 89 7.89 -2.66 34.09
N GLU A 90 7.29 -2.15 35.14
CA GLU A 90 5.84 -2.21 35.31
C GLU A 90 5.11 -1.28 34.33
N LEU A 91 3.99 -1.73 33.80
CA LEU A 91 3.12 -0.94 32.90
C LEU A 91 2.70 0.39 33.55
N SER A 92 2.50 0.40 34.88
CA SER A 92 2.15 1.59 35.66
C SER A 92 3.15 2.76 35.52
N GLN A 93 4.41 2.47 35.16
CA GLN A 93 5.48 3.45 34.96
C GLN A 93 5.57 3.96 33.53
N THR A 94 4.64 3.61 32.66
CA THR A 94 4.68 3.92 31.24
C THR A 94 3.38 4.61 30.78
N LYS A 95 3.32 5.06 29.53
CA LYS A 95 2.08 5.58 28.92
C LYS A 95 1.00 4.51 28.80
N TRP A 96 1.33 3.22 28.96
CA TRP A 96 0.39 2.08 28.92
C TRP A 96 -0.14 1.69 30.31
N ASN A 97 -0.15 2.60 31.26
CA ASN A 97 -0.53 2.38 32.65
C ASN A 97 -2.00 1.93 32.86
N THR A 98 -2.84 2.10 31.84
CA THR A 98 -4.23 1.66 31.84
C THR A 98 -4.41 0.19 31.43
N LEU A 99 -3.38 -0.43 30.86
CA LEU A 99 -3.44 -1.82 30.40
C LEU A 99 -3.20 -2.78 31.56
N LEU A 100 -3.93 -3.90 31.54
CA LEU A 100 -3.69 -5.00 32.48
C LEU A 100 -2.52 -5.88 31.96
N PRO A 101 -1.67 -6.41 32.86
CA PRO A 101 -0.57 -7.27 32.46
C PRO A 101 -1.01 -8.54 31.75
N ASP A 102 -2.11 -9.15 32.16
CA ASP A 102 -2.65 -10.35 31.54
C ASP A 102 -4.18 -10.23 31.46
N VAL A 103 -4.72 -10.46 30.28
CA VAL A 103 -6.16 -10.42 29.98
C VAL A 103 -6.53 -11.73 29.32
N SER A 104 -7.49 -12.45 29.90
CA SER A 104 -8.07 -13.65 29.29
C SER A 104 -9.45 -13.30 28.73
N ILE A 105 -9.64 -13.61 27.44
CA ILE A 105 -10.88 -13.30 26.72
C ILE A 105 -11.63 -14.61 26.47
N THR A 106 -12.88 -14.64 26.91
CA THR A 106 -13.86 -15.70 26.62
C THR A 106 -15.15 -15.06 26.19
N THR A 107 -15.97 -15.76 25.43
CA THR A 107 -17.34 -15.32 25.19
C THR A 107 -18.19 -15.51 26.45
N LYS A 108 -19.30 -14.77 26.59
CA LYS A 108 -20.21 -14.87 27.74
C LYS A 108 -20.76 -16.27 28.01
N ASN A 109 -20.90 -17.06 26.97
CA ASN A 109 -21.43 -18.44 27.07
C ASN A 109 -20.33 -19.48 27.25
N GLU A 110 -19.10 -19.06 27.62
CA GLU A 110 -17.93 -19.93 27.76
C GLU A 110 -17.58 -20.73 26.47
N VAL A 111 -18.15 -20.31 25.36
CA VAL A 111 -17.82 -20.87 24.04
C VAL A 111 -16.44 -20.32 23.68
N GLY A 112 -15.50 -21.21 23.44
CA GLY A 112 -14.14 -20.83 23.06
C GLY A 112 -14.11 -19.96 21.80
N LEU A 113 -13.17 -19.02 21.74
CA LEU A 113 -12.95 -18.21 20.54
C LEU A 113 -12.43 -19.10 19.40
N ASN A 114 -12.97 -18.91 18.19
CA ASN A 114 -12.60 -19.71 17.02
C ASN A 114 -11.51 -19.03 16.16
N GLY A 115 -11.15 -17.77 16.45
CA GLY A 115 -10.19 -16.99 15.68
C GLY A 115 -9.33 -16.07 16.54
N MET A 116 -8.24 -15.62 15.97
CA MET A 116 -7.38 -14.62 16.58
C MET A 116 -8.08 -13.25 16.62
N MET A 117 -7.70 -12.41 17.58
CA MET A 117 -8.27 -11.07 17.80
C MET A 117 -7.63 -10.01 16.88
N PHE A 118 -7.22 -10.40 15.69
CA PHE A 118 -6.66 -9.53 14.66
C PHE A 118 -6.83 -10.15 13.27
N GLY A 119 -6.75 -9.32 12.22
CA GLY A 119 -6.77 -9.78 10.84
C GLY A 119 -5.37 -9.70 10.20
N VAL A 120 -5.02 -10.70 9.42
CA VAL A 120 -3.75 -10.75 8.69
C VAL A 120 -4.00 -10.54 7.21
N LEU A 121 -3.55 -9.40 6.67
CA LEU A 121 -3.48 -9.21 5.23
C LEU A 121 -2.24 -9.94 4.71
N ARG A 122 -2.45 -11.09 4.12
CA ARG A 122 -1.40 -11.88 3.48
C ARG A 122 -1.42 -11.59 1.99
N MET A 123 -0.29 -11.11 1.46
CA MET A 123 -0.16 -10.94 0.02
C MET A 123 -0.30 -12.30 -0.70
N PRO A 124 -0.93 -12.35 -1.89
CA PRO A 124 -1.27 -13.60 -2.56
C PRO A 124 -0.05 -14.38 -3.07
N ALA A 125 1.10 -13.73 -3.22
CA ALA A 125 2.33 -14.39 -3.66
C ALA A 125 2.86 -15.36 -2.59
N ALA A 126 3.26 -16.56 -3.02
CA ALA A 126 3.90 -17.54 -2.15
C ALA A 126 5.26 -17.01 -1.66
N ASN A 127 5.61 -17.34 -0.41
CA ASN A 127 6.92 -16.99 0.13
C ASN A 127 7.93 -18.07 -0.27
N ASP A 128 8.80 -17.75 -1.20
CA ASP A 128 9.89 -18.62 -1.68
C ASP A 128 11.24 -18.34 -1.01
N ILE A 129 11.34 -17.24 -0.24
CA ILE A 129 12.52 -16.92 0.58
C ILE A 129 12.49 -17.72 1.89
N ASP A 130 11.33 -17.76 2.55
CA ASP A 130 11.09 -18.52 3.78
C ASP A 130 9.80 -19.34 3.63
N VAL A 131 9.96 -20.58 3.18
CA VAL A 131 8.86 -21.50 2.90
C VAL A 131 8.05 -21.84 4.16
N ASP A 132 8.67 -21.74 5.33
CA ASP A 132 8.02 -22.01 6.61
C ASP A 132 7.28 -20.77 7.16
N SER A 133 7.45 -19.61 6.55
CA SER A 133 6.76 -18.39 6.97
C SER A 133 5.26 -18.43 6.59
N PRO A 134 4.35 -18.11 7.52
CA PRO A 134 2.93 -17.96 7.20
C PRO A 134 2.61 -16.64 6.50
N LEU A 135 3.60 -15.76 6.30
CA LEU A 135 3.44 -14.46 5.65
C LEU A 135 3.67 -14.59 4.14
N GLY A 136 2.94 -13.81 3.37
CA GLY A 136 3.20 -13.65 1.94
C GLY A 136 4.40 -12.75 1.68
N MET A 137 4.82 -12.70 0.41
CA MET A 137 5.91 -11.82 -0.03
C MET A 137 5.39 -10.45 -0.47
N ALA A 138 6.26 -9.44 -0.39
CA ALA A 138 5.96 -8.15 -0.99
C ALA A 138 5.86 -8.29 -2.52
N ILE A 139 4.96 -7.54 -3.16
CA ILE A 139 4.76 -7.58 -4.62
C ILE A 139 6.06 -7.36 -5.39
N TYR A 140 6.96 -6.54 -4.84
CA TYR A 140 8.22 -6.15 -5.47
C TYR A 140 9.40 -7.05 -5.10
N SER A 141 9.21 -8.11 -4.31
CA SER A 141 10.31 -8.96 -3.81
C SER A 141 11.14 -9.54 -4.95
N ASP A 142 10.50 -10.03 -6.00
CA ASP A 142 11.17 -10.63 -7.16
C ASP A 142 11.86 -9.61 -8.06
N ALA A 143 11.57 -8.32 -7.87
CA ALA A 143 12.11 -7.23 -8.66
C ALA A 143 13.17 -6.38 -7.93
N MET A 144 13.67 -6.83 -6.77
CA MET A 144 14.57 -6.04 -5.93
C MET A 144 15.90 -5.65 -6.64
N GLU A 145 16.46 -6.54 -7.43
CA GLU A 145 17.72 -6.25 -8.18
C GLU A 145 17.45 -5.24 -9.29
N GLU A 146 16.34 -5.39 -10.02
CA GLU A 146 15.95 -4.45 -11.07
C GLU A 146 15.59 -3.07 -10.52
N LEU A 147 15.02 -3.01 -9.31
CA LEU A 147 14.75 -1.73 -8.62
C LEU A 147 16.05 -1.01 -8.25
N LYS A 148 17.09 -1.74 -7.82
CA LYS A 148 18.42 -1.16 -7.58
C LYS A 148 19.04 -0.65 -8.88
N ASP A 149 18.95 -1.43 -9.96
CA ASP A 149 19.46 -1.03 -11.26
C ASP A 149 18.74 0.19 -11.82
N LEU A 150 17.41 0.29 -11.59
CA LEU A 150 16.61 1.46 -11.95
C LEU A 150 17.05 2.71 -11.19
N ASP A 151 17.31 2.59 -9.89
CA ASP A 151 17.79 3.70 -9.06
C ASP A 151 19.15 4.22 -9.55
N ILE A 152 20.06 3.31 -9.88
CA ILE A 152 21.35 3.64 -10.48
C ILE A 152 21.18 4.31 -11.86
N ALA A 153 20.29 3.77 -12.72
CA ALA A 153 20.04 4.33 -14.03
C ALA A 153 19.46 5.75 -13.95
N TYR A 154 18.52 5.98 -13.03
CA TYR A 154 17.93 7.29 -12.78
C TYR A 154 18.94 8.29 -12.22
N SER A 155 19.79 7.86 -11.28
CA SER A 155 20.86 8.69 -10.72
C SER A 155 21.85 9.11 -11.81
N ARG A 156 22.28 8.19 -12.67
CA ARG A 156 23.15 8.48 -13.81
C ARG A 156 22.51 9.45 -14.82
N TYR A 157 21.21 9.29 -15.08
CA TYR A 157 20.48 10.23 -15.93
C TYR A 157 20.47 11.64 -15.31
N SER A 158 20.19 11.74 -14.01
CA SER A 158 20.20 13.03 -13.30
C SER A 158 21.59 13.69 -13.29
N GLU A 159 22.66 12.90 -13.13
CA GLU A 159 24.03 13.39 -13.21
C GLU A 159 24.38 13.87 -14.65
N GLU A 160 24.03 13.07 -15.68
CA GLU A 160 24.27 13.45 -17.07
C GLU A 160 23.56 14.77 -17.43
N VAL A 161 22.34 15.00 -16.93
CA VAL A 161 21.63 16.27 -17.10
C VAL A 161 22.37 17.44 -16.42
N LYS A 162 22.93 17.21 -15.23
CA LYS A 162 23.71 18.24 -14.52
C LYS A 162 25.04 18.53 -15.21
N ASP A 163 25.68 17.48 -15.74
CA ASP A 163 27.00 17.53 -16.39
C ASP A 163 26.91 17.90 -17.88
N SER A 164 25.71 18.02 -18.45
CA SER A 164 25.52 18.36 -19.87
C SER A 164 25.91 19.79 -20.23
N ARG A 165 26.34 20.57 -19.26
CA ARG A 165 26.91 21.89 -19.51
C ARG A 165 28.18 21.71 -20.33
N ALA A 166 28.31 22.49 -21.42
CA ALA A 166 29.50 22.54 -22.19
C ALA A 166 30.69 22.80 -21.26
N LEU A 167 31.70 21.93 -21.33
CA LEU A 167 32.96 22.13 -20.64
C LEU A 167 33.86 22.96 -21.54
N GLU A 168 34.39 24.05 -21.00
CA GLU A 168 35.31 24.91 -21.71
C GLU A 168 36.73 24.67 -21.20
N LEU A 169 37.55 24.03 -22.02
CA LEU A 169 38.98 23.89 -21.76
C LEU A 169 39.67 25.18 -22.16
N ILE A 170 40.24 25.83 -21.19
CA ILE A 170 40.91 27.10 -21.41
C ILE A 170 42.37 27.03 -20.97
N ASP A 171 43.27 27.57 -21.79
CA ASP A 171 44.68 27.64 -21.42
C ASP A 171 44.85 28.56 -20.18
N ARG A 172 45.57 28.06 -19.17
CA ARG A 172 45.86 28.83 -17.93
C ARG A 172 46.45 30.21 -18.21
N ARG A 173 47.15 30.36 -19.35
CA ARG A 173 47.74 31.65 -19.75
C ARG A 173 46.72 32.68 -20.15
N LEU A 174 45.53 32.27 -20.61
CA LEU A 174 44.44 33.18 -20.98
C LEU A 174 43.64 33.71 -19.78
N VAL A 175 43.75 33.05 -18.64
CA VAL A 175 42.93 33.35 -17.41
C VAL A 175 43.77 34.04 -16.32
N ARG A 176 44.85 34.75 -16.72
CA ARG A 176 45.72 35.42 -15.76
C ARG A 176 45.14 36.74 -15.25
N GLU A 177 45.24 36.92 -13.94
CA GLU A 177 45.07 38.26 -13.37
C GLU A 177 46.30 39.15 -13.78
N PRO A 178 46.06 40.41 -14.19
CA PRO A 178 47.12 41.33 -14.51
C PRO A 178 48.03 41.57 -13.29
N GLY A 179 49.31 41.18 -13.39
CA GLY A 179 50.29 41.44 -12.35
C GLY A 179 50.96 40.21 -11.69
N HIS A 180 50.50 39.00 -11.93
CA HIS A 180 51.10 37.80 -11.38
C HIS A 180 52.20 37.20 -12.29
N LYS A 181 53.29 36.70 -11.67
CA LYS A 181 54.39 36.08 -12.39
C LYS A 181 54.03 34.63 -12.84
N VAL A 182 54.69 34.16 -13.90
CA VAL A 182 54.41 32.89 -14.62
C VAL A 182 54.41 31.65 -13.73
N ASN A 183 54.98 31.70 -12.51
CA ASN A 183 55.17 30.54 -11.61
C ASN A 183 54.44 30.67 -10.28
N GLU A 184 53.51 31.65 -10.10
CA GLU A 184 52.68 31.72 -8.90
C GLU A 184 51.42 30.84 -9.14
N GLU A 185 51.16 29.89 -8.25
CA GLU A 185 49.91 29.17 -8.19
C GLU A 185 48.83 30.14 -7.67
N VAL A 186 48.07 30.68 -8.60
CA VAL A 186 46.88 31.51 -8.26
C VAL A 186 45.67 30.60 -8.31
N GLU A 187 44.92 30.54 -7.24
CA GLU A 187 43.62 29.86 -7.20
C GLU A 187 42.63 30.71 -8.03
N LEU A 188 42.33 30.25 -9.24
CA LEU A 188 41.45 30.96 -10.16
C LEU A 188 40.01 30.64 -9.79
N ASP A 189 39.27 31.66 -9.34
CA ASP A 189 37.81 31.53 -9.11
C ASP A 189 37.05 31.57 -10.45
N LEU A 190 37.14 30.45 -11.15
CA LEU A 190 36.46 30.23 -12.44
C LEU A 190 35.10 29.56 -12.24
N PRO A 191 34.09 29.89 -13.03
CA PRO A 191 32.87 29.11 -13.07
C PRO A 191 33.16 27.63 -13.32
N LYS A 192 32.41 26.71 -12.69
CA LYS A 192 32.66 25.26 -12.69
C LYS A 192 32.74 24.61 -14.08
N HIS A 193 32.30 25.29 -15.13
CA HIS A 193 32.37 24.80 -16.51
C HIS A 193 33.69 25.12 -17.24
N PHE A 194 34.53 25.98 -16.65
CA PHE A 194 35.86 26.27 -17.15
C PHE A 194 36.89 25.37 -16.48
N ILE A 195 37.65 24.64 -17.30
CA ILE A 195 38.73 23.78 -16.81
C ILE A 195 40.05 24.35 -17.31
N PRO A 196 40.89 24.92 -16.43
CA PRO A 196 42.19 25.44 -16.81
C PRO A 196 43.16 24.31 -17.10
N VAL A 197 43.66 24.22 -18.31
CA VAL A 197 44.59 23.21 -18.76
C VAL A 197 45.92 23.89 -19.12
N SER A 198 47.05 23.23 -18.83
CA SER A 198 48.34 23.66 -19.29
C SER A 198 48.63 23.10 -20.65
N GLY A 199 48.68 23.93 -21.70
CA GLY A 199 49.05 23.50 -23.04
C GLY A 199 50.56 23.25 -23.19
N GLU A 200 50.94 22.27 -24.00
CA GLU A 200 52.33 22.09 -24.45
C GLU A 200 52.57 22.98 -25.67
N GLY A 201 53.56 23.88 -25.56
CA GLY A 201 53.93 24.79 -26.64
C GLY A 201 53.56 26.26 -26.43
N ASP A 202 53.88 27.12 -27.43
CA ASP A 202 53.70 28.58 -27.37
C ASP A 202 52.32 29.06 -27.81
N GLN A 203 51.43 28.18 -28.25
CA GLN A 203 50.08 28.53 -28.71
C GLN A 203 49.07 28.40 -27.57
N GLU A 204 48.37 29.49 -27.32
CA GLU A 204 47.20 29.50 -26.44
C GLU A 204 46.05 28.74 -27.08
N PHE A 205 45.37 27.92 -26.31
CA PHE A 205 44.22 27.18 -26.86
C PHE A 205 42.94 27.38 -26.04
N TYR A 206 41.81 27.30 -26.71
CA TYR A 206 40.48 27.26 -26.16
C TYR A 206 39.69 26.20 -26.89
N GLN A 207 39.05 25.32 -26.16
CA GLN A 207 38.24 24.27 -26.73
C GLN A 207 36.96 24.08 -25.93
N ALA A 208 35.83 24.29 -26.56
CA ALA A 208 34.52 23.90 -25.98
C ALA A 208 34.31 22.40 -26.29
N VAL A 209 34.06 21.63 -25.23
CA VAL A 209 33.72 20.21 -25.33
C VAL A 209 32.22 20.08 -25.12
N GLU A 210 31.49 19.92 -26.22
CA GLU A 210 30.07 19.63 -26.17
C GLU A 210 29.84 18.17 -25.80
N ARG A 211 29.01 17.94 -24.77
CA ARG A 211 28.53 16.61 -24.40
C ARG A 211 27.07 16.49 -24.81
N PRO A 212 26.75 15.84 -25.93
CA PRO A 212 25.37 15.67 -26.34
C PRO A 212 24.62 14.82 -25.32
N LEU A 213 23.51 15.35 -24.82
CA LEU A 213 22.62 14.64 -23.92
C LEU A 213 21.90 13.52 -24.68
N LYS A 214 22.04 12.28 -24.21
CA LYS A 214 21.36 11.10 -24.79
C LYS A 214 20.04 10.83 -24.06
N VAL A 215 19.17 11.84 -23.97
CA VAL A 215 17.90 11.77 -23.21
C VAL A 215 17.01 10.62 -23.70
N ASP A 216 16.82 10.53 -25.01
CA ASP A 216 15.90 9.54 -25.59
C ASP A 216 16.36 8.10 -25.35
N GLU A 217 17.65 7.83 -25.49
CA GLU A 217 18.21 6.50 -25.21
C GLU A 217 18.11 6.14 -23.73
N ARG A 218 18.33 7.12 -22.83
CA ARG A 218 18.17 6.94 -21.38
C ARG A 218 16.74 6.67 -21.00
N ILE A 219 15.79 7.46 -21.50
CA ILE A 219 14.36 7.26 -21.24
C ILE A 219 13.89 5.91 -21.76
N LYS A 220 14.32 5.49 -22.97
CA LYS A 220 14.02 4.14 -23.50
C LYS A 220 14.56 3.04 -22.58
N GLY A 221 15.79 3.18 -22.09
CA GLY A 221 16.37 2.24 -21.13
C GLY A 221 15.59 2.17 -19.81
N ILE A 222 15.25 3.31 -19.24
CA ILE A 222 14.42 3.40 -18.00
C ILE A 222 13.05 2.78 -18.24
N ASN A 223 12.39 3.07 -19.37
CA ASN A 223 11.10 2.48 -19.71
C ASN A 223 11.14 0.96 -19.86
N ALA A 224 12.21 0.42 -20.43
CA ALA A 224 12.42 -1.02 -20.52
C ALA A 224 12.58 -1.66 -19.14
N GLN A 225 13.34 -1.03 -18.23
CA GLN A 225 13.47 -1.49 -16.84
C GLN A 225 12.14 -1.41 -16.09
N LEU A 226 11.40 -0.30 -16.21
CA LEU A 226 10.07 -0.14 -15.59
C LEU A 226 9.08 -1.20 -16.09
N SER A 227 9.09 -1.51 -17.39
CA SER A 227 8.24 -2.56 -17.97
C SER A 227 8.59 -3.94 -17.40
N TYR A 228 9.89 -4.24 -17.24
CA TYR A 228 10.35 -5.51 -16.69
C TYR A 228 10.04 -5.63 -15.19
N ILE A 229 10.26 -4.57 -14.42
CA ILE A 229 9.86 -4.49 -13.01
C ILE A 229 8.34 -4.71 -12.87
N GLY A 230 7.53 -3.99 -13.67
CA GLY A 230 6.08 -4.17 -13.68
C GLY A 230 5.69 -5.62 -13.96
N TYR A 231 6.31 -6.25 -14.96
CA TYR A 231 6.07 -7.65 -15.28
C TYR A 231 6.39 -8.59 -14.09
N LYS A 232 7.53 -8.42 -13.41
CA LYS A 232 7.89 -9.20 -12.22
C LYS A 232 6.92 -8.97 -11.06
N CYS A 233 6.47 -7.73 -10.86
CA CYS A 233 5.50 -7.38 -9.84
C CYS A 233 4.05 -7.84 -10.13
N GLY A 234 3.81 -8.52 -11.27
CA GLY A 234 2.47 -9.01 -11.62
C GLY A 234 1.59 -8.02 -12.37
N TYR A 235 2.13 -6.86 -12.79
CA TYR A 235 1.42 -5.89 -13.61
C TYR A 235 1.50 -6.23 -15.10
N SER A 236 0.59 -5.66 -15.86
CA SER A 236 0.57 -5.74 -17.32
C SER A 236 1.76 -5.01 -17.92
N ASN A 237 2.22 -5.45 -19.10
CA ASN A 237 3.38 -4.86 -19.77
C ASN A 237 3.14 -3.37 -20.06
N GLY A 238 4.12 -2.52 -19.77
CA GLY A 238 4.05 -1.08 -20.00
C GLY A 238 3.19 -0.30 -18.99
N TYR A 239 2.72 -0.92 -17.92
CA TYR A 239 1.89 -0.25 -16.91
C TYR A 239 2.60 0.96 -16.26
N PHE A 240 3.92 0.84 -15.98
CA PHE A 240 4.73 1.89 -15.40
C PHE A 240 5.56 2.68 -16.42
N ALA A 241 5.58 2.28 -17.69
CA ALA A 241 6.41 2.94 -18.69
C ALA A 241 5.77 4.27 -19.14
N PHE A 242 6.61 5.30 -19.30
CA PHE A 242 6.21 6.59 -19.84
C PHE A 242 6.03 6.48 -21.36
N ASP A 243 5.03 7.10 -21.92
CA ASP A 243 4.79 7.27 -23.38
C ASP A 243 4.46 6.01 -24.23
N GLN A 244 4.10 4.88 -23.64
CA GLN A 244 3.77 3.69 -24.44
C GLN A 244 2.32 3.61 -24.94
N LYS A 245 1.42 4.45 -24.46
CA LYS A 245 -0.01 4.44 -24.87
C LYS A 245 -0.35 5.64 -25.77
N THR A 246 0.32 5.76 -26.92
CA THR A 246 -0.03 6.73 -27.97
C THR A 246 -0.76 6.05 -29.15
N GLY A 247 -2.01 5.62 -28.94
CA GLY A 247 -2.84 5.08 -29.99
C GLY A 247 -4.29 5.01 -29.55
N MET A 248 -5.25 5.15 -30.49
CA MET A 248 -6.64 4.80 -30.24
C MET A 248 -6.73 3.29 -30.02
N VAL A 249 -6.78 2.87 -28.74
CA VAL A 249 -6.94 1.47 -28.35
C VAL A 249 -8.42 1.26 -28.05
N THR A 250 -9.02 0.18 -28.55
CA THR A 250 -10.40 -0.17 -28.20
C THR A 250 -10.50 -0.61 -26.74
N ALA A 251 -11.65 -0.37 -26.08
CA ALA A 251 -11.86 -0.79 -24.68
C ALA A 251 -11.54 -2.27 -24.44
N THR A 252 -11.94 -3.15 -25.37
CA THR A 252 -11.66 -4.59 -25.34
C THR A 252 -10.17 -4.91 -25.41
N GLN A 253 -9.36 -4.12 -26.12
CA GLN A 253 -7.92 -4.32 -26.22
C GLN A 253 -7.23 -3.86 -24.93
N VAL A 254 -7.67 -2.76 -24.32
CA VAL A 254 -7.20 -2.30 -23.01
C VAL A 254 -7.50 -3.35 -21.94
N GLU A 255 -8.69 -3.93 -21.93
CA GLU A 255 -9.08 -4.97 -20.98
C GLU A 255 -8.25 -6.24 -21.16
N SER A 256 -7.96 -6.65 -22.39
CA SER A 256 -7.09 -7.78 -22.68
C SER A 256 -5.63 -7.51 -22.24
N ASP A 257 -5.14 -6.31 -22.52
CA ASP A 257 -3.78 -5.91 -22.17
C ASP A 257 -3.58 -5.77 -20.64
N ASP A 258 -4.61 -5.30 -19.92
CA ASP A 258 -4.54 -5.08 -18.47
C ASP A 258 -5.00 -6.30 -17.64
N ARG A 259 -5.32 -7.43 -18.28
CA ARG A 259 -5.86 -8.64 -17.62
C ARG A 259 -5.02 -9.11 -16.42
N ARG A 260 -3.69 -9.02 -16.54
CA ARG A 260 -2.78 -9.45 -15.48
C ARG A 260 -2.86 -8.54 -14.26
N THR A 261 -2.88 -7.22 -14.47
CA THR A 261 -3.09 -6.23 -13.40
C THR A 261 -4.45 -6.41 -12.72
N ILE A 262 -5.50 -6.65 -13.51
CA ILE A 262 -6.85 -6.90 -12.99
C ILE A 262 -6.86 -8.14 -12.10
N GLN A 263 -6.20 -9.23 -12.52
CA GLN A 263 -6.11 -10.45 -11.72
C GLN A 263 -5.37 -10.21 -10.42
N LEU A 264 -4.20 -9.53 -10.45
CA LEU A 264 -3.45 -9.18 -9.27
C LEU A 264 -4.29 -8.38 -8.26
N ILE A 265 -5.04 -7.38 -8.74
CA ILE A 265 -5.90 -6.58 -7.87
C ILE A 265 -7.05 -7.44 -7.28
N LYS A 266 -7.63 -8.37 -8.04
CA LYS A 266 -8.63 -9.30 -7.53
C LYS A 266 -8.07 -10.17 -6.42
N ASP A 267 -6.91 -10.78 -6.62
CA ASP A 267 -6.25 -11.63 -5.63
C ASP A 267 -5.93 -10.86 -4.34
N ILE A 268 -5.50 -9.60 -4.45
CA ILE A 268 -5.26 -8.73 -3.28
C ILE A 268 -6.58 -8.38 -2.57
N ARG A 269 -7.66 -8.12 -3.32
CA ARG A 269 -9.00 -7.86 -2.74
C ARG A 269 -9.52 -9.05 -1.97
N ASP A 270 -9.37 -10.26 -2.51
CA ASP A 270 -9.77 -11.50 -1.84
C ASP A 270 -8.98 -11.71 -0.54
N ALA A 271 -7.66 -11.46 -0.57
CA ALA A 271 -6.83 -11.49 0.63
C ALA A 271 -7.23 -10.42 1.67
N LEU A 272 -7.60 -9.22 1.20
CA LEU A 272 -8.09 -8.14 2.07
C LEU A 272 -9.44 -8.51 2.69
N GLN A 273 -10.34 -9.12 1.93
CA GLN A 273 -11.63 -9.58 2.44
C GLN A 273 -11.44 -10.58 3.58
N VAL A 274 -10.59 -11.58 3.41
CA VAL A 274 -10.25 -12.55 4.48
C VAL A 274 -9.71 -11.84 5.73
N CYS A 275 -8.82 -10.86 5.55
CA CYS A 275 -8.29 -10.07 6.65
C CYS A 275 -9.40 -9.28 7.39
N LEU A 276 -10.30 -8.64 6.64
CA LEU A 276 -11.41 -7.87 7.22
C LEU A 276 -12.41 -8.76 7.93
N ASP A 277 -12.71 -9.96 7.42
CA ASP A 277 -13.56 -10.93 8.10
C ASP A 277 -12.99 -11.30 9.49
N GLN A 278 -11.68 -11.48 9.60
CA GLN A 278 -11.01 -11.72 10.88
C GLN A 278 -11.14 -10.52 11.83
N VAL A 279 -10.99 -9.29 11.31
CA VAL A 279 -11.16 -8.06 12.10
C VAL A 279 -12.59 -7.91 12.60
N PHE A 280 -13.58 -8.14 11.75
CA PHE A 280 -15.00 -8.06 12.14
C PHE A 280 -15.38 -9.13 13.14
N TYR A 281 -14.82 -10.33 13.00
CA TYR A 281 -14.96 -11.36 14.03
C TYR A 281 -14.43 -10.87 15.38
N ALA A 282 -13.20 -10.34 15.41
CA ALA A 282 -12.61 -9.80 16.63
C ALA A 282 -13.43 -8.64 17.22
N GLN A 283 -13.94 -7.73 16.39
CA GLN A 283 -14.83 -6.65 16.83
C GLN A 283 -16.16 -7.19 17.39
N SER A 284 -16.71 -8.27 16.80
CA SER A 284 -17.92 -8.91 17.32
C SER A 284 -17.72 -9.52 18.70
N VAL A 285 -16.52 -10.05 18.98
CA VAL A 285 -16.15 -10.53 20.33
C VAL A 285 -16.13 -9.37 21.32
N PHE A 286 -15.54 -8.23 20.96
CA PHE A 286 -15.58 -7.04 21.82
C PHE A 286 -17.02 -6.55 22.04
N ALA A 287 -17.85 -6.55 20.99
CA ALA A 287 -19.27 -6.16 21.12
C ALA A 287 -20.02 -7.06 22.12
N ASP A 288 -19.76 -8.36 22.13
CA ASP A 288 -20.34 -9.30 23.11
C ASP A 288 -19.83 -9.02 24.53
N LEU A 289 -18.52 -8.79 24.70
CA LEU A 289 -17.94 -8.43 26.01
C LEU A 289 -18.55 -7.15 26.59
N TYR A 290 -18.81 -6.14 25.74
CA TYR A 290 -19.45 -4.89 26.14
C TYR A 290 -20.99 -4.93 26.17
N ASN A 291 -21.61 -6.09 25.98
CA ASN A 291 -23.06 -6.29 25.95
C ASN A 291 -23.81 -5.51 24.86
N LEU A 292 -23.14 -5.26 23.73
CA LEU A 292 -23.74 -4.56 22.59
C LEU A 292 -24.47 -5.52 21.65
N ALA A 293 -23.82 -6.63 21.28
CA ALA A 293 -24.36 -7.66 20.39
C ALA A 293 -23.68 -9.01 20.65
N PRO A 294 -24.37 -10.17 20.45
CA PRO A 294 -23.74 -11.48 20.51
C PRO A 294 -22.67 -11.67 19.45
N VAL A 295 -21.69 -12.53 19.74
CA VAL A 295 -20.61 -12.87 18.77
C VAL A 295 -21.22 -13.42 17.47
N GLY A 296 -20.72 -12.93 16.34
CA GLY A 296 -21.15 -13.34 15.01
C GLY A 296 -22.49 -12.77 14.54
N ASN A 297 -23.15 -11.90 15.32
CA ASN A 297 -24.39 -11.24 14.91
C ASN A 297 -24.12 -10.02 14.02
N TYR A 298 -23.51 -10.23 12.85
CA TYR A 298 -23.26 -9.20 11.85
C TYR A 298 -23.27 -9.80 10.43
N THR A 299 -23.48 -8.93 9.45
CA THR A 299 -23.31 -9.27 8.04
C THR A 299 -22.30 -8.31 7.43
N ALA A 300 -21.22 -8.83 6.89
CA ALA A 300 -20.22 -8.05 6.19
C ALA A 300 -20.55 -7.99 4.68
N ASN A 301 -20.63 -6.77 4.15
CA ASN A 301 -20.79 -6.53 2.72
C ASN A 301 -19.59 -5.73 2.20
N TYR A 302 -18.90 -6.25 1.19
CA TYR A 302 -17.73 -5.64 0.59
C TYR A 302 -18.08 -5.00 -0.74
N ALA A 303 -18.02 -3.68 -0.80
CA ALA A 303 -18.25 -2.92 -2.03
C ALA A 303 -16.90 -2.46 -2.59
N PHE A 304 -16.11 -3.38 -3.12
CA PHE A 304 -14.94 -3.02 -3.91
C PHE A 304 -15.42 -2.45 -5.26
N GLY A 305 -14.96 -1.24 -5.62
CA GLY A 305 -15.27 -0.67 -6.94
C GLY A 305 -14.84 -1.63 -8.06
N ASP A 306 -15.56 -1.64 -9.16
CA ASP A 306 -15.17 -2.45 -10.32
C ASP A 306 -13.90 -1.89 -10.96
N ILE A 307 -12.89 -2.75 -11.18
CA ILE A 307 -11.59 -2.37 -11.76
C ILE A 307 -11.73 -2.22 -13.27
N THR A 308 -12.64 -2.98 -13.87
CA THR A 308 -12.93 -2.97 -15.30
C THR A 308 -14.10 -2.06 -15.64
N TYR A 309 -14.60 -1.31 -14.65
CA TYR A 309 -15.78 -0.49 -14.81
C TYR A 309 -15.54 0.64 -15.80
N ASN A 310 -16.01 0.42 -17.02
CA ASN A 310 -16.12 1.46 -18.02
C ASN A 310 -17.45 2.19 -17.80
N PHE A 311 -17.38 3.33 -17.10
CA PHE A 311 -18.56 4.12 -16.75
C PHE A 311 -19.39 4.48 -17.99
N GLU A 312 -18.76 4.80 -19.10
CA GLU A 312 -19.46 5.19 -20.32
C GLU A 312 -20.17 3.99 -20.98
N GLU A 313 -19.54 2.81 -21.01
CA GLU A 313 -20.19 1.61 -21.55
C GLU A 313 -21.35 1.14 -20.66
N ASP A 314 -21.17 1.15 -19.34
CA ASP A 314 -22.24 0.80 -18.39
C ASP A 314 -23.40 1.80 -18.47
N LYS A 315 -23.10 3.09 -18.63
CA LYS A 315 -24.09 4.14 -18.85
C LYS A 315 -24.88 3.91 -20.15
N VAL A 316 -24.21 3.61 -21.26
CA VAL A 316 -24.85 3.32 -22.54
C VAL A 316 -25.67 2.02 -22.46
N HIS A 317 -25.13 0.98 -21.80
CA HIS A 317 -25.86 -0.28 -21.62
C HIS A 317 -27.14 -0.08 -20.81
N HIS A 318 -27.09 0.60 -19.68
CA HIS A 318 -28.25 0.87 -18.83
C HIS A 318 -29.22 1.87 -19.49
N TYR A 319 -28.70 2.82 -20.26
CA TYR A 319 -29.56 3.68 -21.10
C TYR A 319 -30.41 2.85 -22.07
N ASN A 320 -29.79 1.90 -22.79
CA ASN A 320 -30.49 1.01 -23.69
C ASN A 320 -31.49 0.11 -22.98
N LEU A 321 -31.22 -0.34 -21.77
CA LEU A 321 -32.15 -1.09 -20.93
C LEU A 321 -33.33 -0.21 -20.47
N ALA A 322 -33.06 1.04 -20.11
CA ALA A 322 -34.11 2.00 -19.71
C ALA A 322 -35.03 2.35 -20.88
N VAL A 323 -34.47 2.57 -22.10
CA VAL A 323 -35.26 2.78 -23.33
C VAL A 323 -36.15 1.56 -23.64
N ARG A 324 -35.73 0.35 -23.33
CA ARG A 324 -36.50 -0.89 -23.50
C ARG A 324 -37.49 -1.18 -22.35
N GLY A 325 -37.59 -0.28 -21.36
CA GLY A 325 -38.48 -0.46 -20.21
C GLY A 325 -38.00 -1.50 -19.17
N ILE A 326 -36.79 -2.09 -19.34
CA ILE A 326 -36.25 -3.13 -18.46
C ILE A 326 -35.59 -2.54 -17.21
N TYR A 327 -35.04 -1.33 -17.32
CA TYR A 327 -34.37 -0.63 -16.23
C TYR A 327 -35.10 0.68 -15.91
N PRO A 328 -35.36 0.98 -14.60
CA PRO A 328 -36.10 2.18 -14.22
C PRO A 328 -35.28 3.45 -14.53
N TRP A 329 -35.92 4.42 -15.17
CA TRP A 329 -35.31 5.71 -15.45
C TRP A 329 -34.84 6.46 -14.19
N GLU A 330 -35.61 6.34 -13.10
CA GLU A 330 -35.21 6.91 -11.80
C GLU A 330 -33.83 6.44 -11.35
N GLU A 331 -33.58 5.13 -11.41
CA GLU A 331 -32.29 4.54 -11.03
C GLU A 331 -31.18 4.95 -12.02
N TYR A 332 -31.48 5.10 -13.29
CA TYR A 332 -30.55 5.61 -14.30
C TYR A 332 -30.08 7.03 -13.99
N TYR A 333 -31.02 7.93 -13.67
CA TYR A 333 -30.73 9.33 -13.33
C TYR A 333 -29.89 9.42 -12.04
N VAL A 334 -30.23 8.64 -11.02
CA VAL A 334 -29.49 8.61 -9.75
C VAL A 334 -28.07 8.05 -9.95
N LYS A 335 -27.96 6.88 -10.62
CA LYS A 335 -26.68 6.18 -10.74
C LYS A 335 -25.70 6.90 -11.68
N PHE A 336 -26.15 7.31 -12.84
CA PHE A 336 -25.26 7.81 -13.90
C PHE A 336 -25.23 9.34 -14.04
N LEU A 337 -26.31 10.01 -13.72
CA LEU A 337 -26.41 11.47 -13.84
C LEU A 337 -26.27 12.19 -12.48
N LYS A 338 -26.18 11.41 -11.38
CA LYS A 338 -25.93 11.91 -10.01
C LYS A 338 -27.02 12.83 -9.47
N TYR A 339 -28.24 12.71 -9.97
CA TYR A 339 -29.39 13.41 -9.38
C TYR A 339 -29.84 12.75 -8.07
N SER A 340 -30.42 13.52 -7.18
CA SER A 340 -31.15 12.94 -6.05
C SER A 340 -32.40 12.19 -6.52
N ARG A 341 -32.93 11.27 -5.72
CA ARG A 341 -34.16 10.55 -6.08
C ARG A 341 -35.35 11.47 -6.32
N GLU A 342 -35.43 12.56 -5.56
CA GLU A 342 -36.49 13.54 -5.66
C GLU A 342 -36.39 14.33 -6.98
N GLU A 343 -35.20 14.79 -7.33
CA GLU A 343 -34.94 15.47 -8.61
C GLU A 343 -35.17 14.54 -9.81
N ALA A 344 -34.73 13.27 -9.71
CA ALA A 344 -34.95 12.29 -10.77
C ALA A 344 -36.45 12.07 -11.06
N LYS A 345 -37.25 11.93 -10.01
CA LYS A 345 -38.73 11.82 -10.16
C LYS A 345 -39.34 13.05 -10.76
N ALA A 346 -38.95 14.24 -10.30
CA ALA A 346 -39.45 15.50 -10.82
C ALA A 346 -39.17 15.67 -12.33
N LEU A 347 -37.92 15.32 -12.74
CA LEU A 347 -37.54 15.37 -14.17
C LEU A 347 -38.30 14.36 -15.03
N ILE A 348 -38.58 13.16 -14.54
CA ILE A 348 -39.36 12.13 -15.25
C ILE A 348 -40.81 12.57 -15.36
N GLU A 349 -41.41 13.14 -14.31
CA GLU A 349 -42.79 13.67 -14.36
C GLU A 349 -42.89 14.86 -15.29
N GLN A 350 -41.91 15.77 -15.27
CA GLN A 350 -41.87 16.90 -16.22
C GLN A 350 -41.82 16.41 -17.67
N ALA A 351 -40.89 15.47 -17.96
CA ALA A 351 -40.77 14.91 -19.31
C ALA A 351 -42.06 14.20 -19.77
N LYS A 352 -42.73 13.48 -18.86
CA LYS A 352 -44.04 12.85 -19.19
C LYS A 352 -45.10 13.90 -19.49
N SER A 353 -45.18 14.99 -18.73
CA SER A 353 -46.15 16.06 -18.94
C SER A 353 -45.92 16.83 -20.25
N GLU A 354 -44.65 17.06 -20.62
CA GLU A 354 -44.29 17.71 -21.89
C GLU A 354 -44.64 16.82 -23.10
N ASN A 355 -44.34 15.50 -23.01
CA ASN A 355 -44.69 14.54 -24.06
C ASN A 355 -46.22 14.35 -24.25
N GLN A 356 -47.00 14.45 -23.19
CA GLN A 356 -48.45 14.43 -23.25
C GLN A 356 -49.03 15.70 -23.89
N ALA A 357 -48.36 16.86 -23.69
CA ALA A 357 -48.77 18.11 -24.32
C ALA A 357 -48.49 18.14 -25.82
N ASP A 358 -47.48 17.40 -26.29
CA ASP A 358 -47.11 17.28 -27.71
C ASP A 358 -47.88 16.15 -28.47
N GLY A 359 -48.81 15.44 -27.81
CA GLY A 359 -49.71 14.45 -28.43
C GLY A 359 -49.06 13.13 -28.83
N ILE A 360 -47.94 12.77 -28.20
CA ILE A 360 -47.31 11.44 -28.35
C ILE A 360 -47.92 10.52 -27.31
N GLU A 361 -48.96 9.75 -27.67
CA GLU A 361 -49.44 8.62 -26.87
C GLU A 361 -48.42 7.49 -26.92
N TYR A 362 -47.82 7.15 -25.75
CA TYR A 362 -47.13 5.89 -25.62
C TYR A 362 -48.16 4.82 -25.25
N ASP A 363 -48.36 3.84 -26.14
CA ASP A 363 -49.12 2.64 -25.82
C ASP A 363 -48.47 1.90 -24.66
N GLU A 364 -49.17 1.81 -23.53
CA GLU A 364 -48.85 0.92 -22.43
C GLU A 364 -49.26 -0.52 -22.83
N GLU A 365 -48.28 -1.35 -23.23
CA GLU A 365 -48.39 -2.81 -23.22
C GLU A 365 -47.49 -3.43 -22.16
#